data_b0dd597d62cae2b4d71288a8b4f6ab1c
#
_entry.id   b0dd597d62cae2b4d71288a8b4f6ab1c
#
_cell.length_a   1.000
_cell.length_b   1.000
_cell.length_c   1.000
_cell.angle_alpha   90.00
_cell.angle_beta   90.00
_cell.angle_gamma   90.00
#
_symmetry.space_group_name_H-M   'P 1'
#
loop_
_entity.id
_entity.type
_entity.pdbx_description
1 polymer ?
#
loop_
_entity_poly.entity_id
_entity_poly.type
_entity_poly.pdbx_seq_one_letter_code
_entity_poly.pdbx_strand_id
1 'polypeptide(L)'
;MTPEYDLVVVGGGAVGATFAALAVRQAGLPAARVVVIERDRPPPWTLTEGYDLRVFALSRASARILTAAGAWDAIVAARVSPYERMRVWHESMSPFGNDA
;
A
#
# COMPACT_ATOMS: atom_id res chain seq x y z
N MET A 1 7.67 -33.83 -5.24
CA MET A 1 8.63 -32.76 -5.54
C MET A 1 8.35 -31.58 -4.63
N THR A 2 9.35 -31.17 -3.87
CA THR A 2 9.21 -30.04 -2.94
C THR A 2 9.21 -28.74 -3.75
N PRO A 3 8.21 -27.86 -3.58
CA PRO A 3 8.25 -26.57 -4.24
C PRO A 3 9.43 -25.73 -3.74
N GLU A 4 10.06 -25.03 -4.64
CA GLU A 4 11.17 -24.16 -4.34
C GLU A 4 10.79 -22.72 -4.64
N TYR A 5 11.16 -21.83 -3.74
CA TYR A 5 10.88 -20.40 -3.88
C TYR A 5 12.18 -19.61 -3.84
N ASP A 6 12.27 -18.61 -4.67
CA ASP A 6 13.40 -17.69 -4.66
C ASP A 6 13.20 -16.57 -3.65
N LEU A 7 11.93 -16.23 -3.35
CA LEU A 7 11.60 -15.16 -2.44
C LEU A 7 10.38 -15.53 -1.59
N VAL A 8 10.51 -15.37 -0.30
CA VAL A 8 9.43 -15.53 0.65
C VAL A 8 9.22 -14.19 1.36
N VAL A 9 8.03 -13.63 1.24
CA VAL A 9 7.65 -12.38 1.90
C VAL A 9 6.70 -12.70 3.03
N VAL A 10 7.07 -12.36 4.25
CA VAL A 10 6.21 -12.57 5.41
C VAL A 10 5.47 -11.28 5.70
N GLY A 11 4.15 -11.33 5.58
CA GLY A 11 3.28 -10.18 5.70
C GLY A 11 2.83 -9.66 4.35
N GLY A 12 1.50 -9.70 4.12
CA GLY A 12 0.86 -9.28 2.87
C GLY A 12 0.20 -7.90 2.97
N GLY A 13 0.69 -7.03 3.85
CA GLY A 13 0.26 -5.64 3.91
C GLY A 13 0.79 -4.83 2.74
N ALA A 14 0.60 -3.50 2.80
CA ALA A 14 0.97 -2.61 1.70
C ALA A 14 2.44 -2.75 1.30
N VAL A 15 3.34 -2.82 2.27
CA VAL A 15 4.79 -2.93 2.01
C VAL A 15 5.15 -4.30 1.44
N GLY A 16 4.70 -5.38 2.10
CA GLY A 16 5.02 -6.73 1.66
C GLY A 16 4.46 -7.06 0.28
N ALA A 17 3.21 -6.72 0.03
CA ALA A 17 2.58 -6.94 -1.25
C ALA A 17 3.27 -6.15 -2.37
N THR A 18 3.62 -4.89 -2.12
CA THR A 18 4.33 -4.05 -3.08
C THR A 18 5.72 -4.61 -3.37
N PHE A 19 6.44 -5.05 -2.33
CA PHE A 19 7.76 -5.65 -2.50
C PHE A 19 7.69 -6.90 -3.38
N ALA A 20 6.72 -7.79 -3.12
CA ALA A 20 6.54 -9.00 -3.92
C ALA A 20 6.22 -8.68 -5.38
N ALA A 21 5.35 -7.70 -5.62
CA ALA A 21 5.01 -7.26 -6.97
C ALA A 21 6.22 -6.69 -7.70
N LEU A 22 7.03 -5.89 -7.03
CA LEU A 22 8.27 -5.36 -7.61
C LEU A 22 9.29 -6.44 -7.92
N ALA A 23 9.39 -7.46 -7.07
CA ALA A 23 10.29 -8.59 -7.30
C ALA A 23 9.96 -9.28 -8.61
N VAL A 24 8.68 -9.43 -8.93
CA VAL A 24 8.25 -10.04 -10.19
C VAL A 24 8.42 -9.08 -11.36
N ARG A 25 7.94 -7.84 -11.22
CA ARG A 25 7.86 -6.90 -12.34
C ARG A 25 9.16 -6.19 -12.65
N GLN A 26 9.95 -5.89 -11.64
CA GLN A 26 11.20 -5.13 -11.79
C GLN A 26 12.43 -6.03 -11.76
N ALA A 27 12.49 -6.95 -10.81
CA ALA A 27 13.64 -7.84 -10.68
C ALA A 27 13.53 -9.07 -11.59
N GLY A 28 12.39 -9.29 -12.21
CA GLY A 28 12.21 -10.37 -13.18
C GLY A 28 12.07 -11.76 -12.59
N LEU A 29 11.79 -11.89 -11.30
CA LEU A 29 11.56 -13.19 -10.69
C LEU A 29 10.26 -13.81 -11.23
N PRO A 30 10.23 -15.10 -11.55
CA PRO A 30 8.99 -15.76 -11.92
C PRO A 30 7.98 -15.69 -10.77
N ALA A 31 6.74 -15.34 -11.07
CA ALA A 31 5.70 -15.25 -10.04
C ALA A 31 5.50 -16.54 -9.28
N ALA A 32 5.65 -17.68 -9.94
CA ALA A 32 5.53 -18.99 -9.29
C ALA A 32 6.63 -19.27 -8.27
N ARG A 33 7.70 -18.50 -8.24
CA ARG A 33 8.81 -18.66 -7.32
C ARG A 33 8.84 -17.59 -6.23
N VAL A 34 7.81 -16.77 -6.16
CA VAL A 34 7.61 -15.74 -5.13
C VAL A 34 6.38 -16.13 -4.33
N VAL A 35 6.51 -16.20 -3.01
CA VAL A 35 5.39 -16.49 -2.12
C VAL A 35 5.25 -15.42 -1.06
N VAL A 36 4.02 -15.05 -0.79
CA VAL A 36 3.66 -14.12 0.28
C VAL A 36 2.90 -14.91 1.33
N ILE A 37 3.38 -14.86 2.56
CA ILE A 37 2.74 -15.51 3.69
C ILE A 37 1.98 -14.44 4.47
N GLU A 38 0.66 -14.56 4.53
CA GLU A 38 -0.18 -13.64 5.26
C GLU A 38 -1.05 -14.40 6.24
N ARG A 39 -1.11 -13.91 7.46
CA ARG A 39 -1.88 -14.52 8.53
C ARG A 39 -3.38 -14.48 8.24
N ASP A 40 -3.87 -13.32 7.80
CA ASP A 40 -5.29 -13.08 7.58
C ASP A 40 -5.55 -12.66 6.14
N ARG A 41 -6.45 -13.38 5.49
CA ARG A 41 -6.87 -12.99 4.15
C ARG A 41 -7.72 -11.72 4.25
N PRO A 42 -7.40 -10.64 3.51
CA PRO A 42 -8.23 -9.44 3.56
C PRO A 42 -9.63 -9.75 3.02
N PRO A 43 -10.67 -9.20 3.66
CA PRO A 43 -12.03 -9.38 3.15
C PRO A 43 -12.19 -8.65 1.80
N PRO A 44 -13.14 -9.12 0.96
CA PRO A 44 -13.45 -8.39 -0.27
C PRO A 44 -13.91 -6.97 0.05
N TRP A 45 -13.45 -6.02 -0.75
CA TRP A 45 -13.82 -4.62 -0.61
C TRP A 45 -14.75 -4.21 -1.75
N THR A 46 -15.77 -3.40 -1.42
CA THR A 46 -16.68 -2.85 -2.41
C THR A 46 -16.69 -1.33 -2.33
N LEU A 47 -17.01 -0.68 -3.46
CA LEU A 47 -17.04 0.77 -3.55
C LEU A 47 -18.12 1.40 -2.67
N THR A 48 -19.13 0.61 -2.29
CA THR A 48 -20.25 1.07 -1.46
C THR A 48 -19.93 1.09 0.04
N GLU A 49 -18.82 0.49 0.44
CA GLU A 49 -18.41 0.50 1.83
C GLU A 49 -17.99 1.90 2.27
N GLY A 50 -18.23 2.21 3.53
CA GLY A 50 -17.76 3.45 4.13
C GLY A 50 -16.24 3.50 4.26
N TYR A 51 -15.73 4.64 4.68
CA TYR A 51 -14.30 4.79 4.92
C TYR A 51 -13.88 4.06 6.18
N ASP A 52 -12.73 3.38 6.11
CA ASP A 52 -12.11 2.80 7.29
C ASP A 52 -11.59 3.92 8.20
N LEU A 53 -11.41 3.60 9.48
CA LEU A 53 -10.74 4.49 10.42
C LEU A 53 -9.28 4.70 10.05
N ARG A 54 -8.66 3.71 9.40
CA ARG A 54 -7.30 3.80 8.90
C ARG A 54 -7.29 4.26 7.46
N VAL A 55 -6.59 5.36 7.22
CA VAL A 55 -6.35 5.88 5.87
C VAL A 55 -4.84 6.04 5.66
N PHE A 56 -4.43 6.11 4.41
CA PHE A 56 -3.03 6.26 4.05
C PHE A 56 -2.85 7.55 3.25
N ALA A 57 -1.87 8.35 3.65
CA ALA A 57 -1.43 9.50 2.88
C ALA A 57 -0.20 9.07 2.08
N LEU A 58 -0.32 9.02 0.77
CA LEU A 58 0.74 8.55 -0.09
C LEU A 58 1.42 9.72 -0.79
N SER A 59 2.74 9.76 -0.71
CA SER A 59 3.53 10.75 -1.43
C SER A 59 3.61 10.42 -2.92
N ARG A 60 4.09 11.38 -3.73
CA ARG A 60 4.33 11.12 -5.15
C ARG A 60 5.37 10.03 -5.36
N ALA A 61 6.37 9.95 -4.48
CA ALA A 61 7.37 8.89 -4.55
C ALA A 61 6.72 7.51 -4.32
N SER A 62 5.83 7.39 -3.35
CA SER A 62 5.08 6.16 -3.12
C SER A 62 4.18 5.81 -4.31
N ALA A 63 3.53 6.80 -4.92
CA ALA A 63 2.73 6.59 -6.12
C ALA A 63 3.57 6.04 -7.27
N ARG A 64 4.80 6.51 -7.45
CA ARG A 64 5.71 5.98 -8.47
C ARG A 64 6.09 4.54 -8.20
N ILE A 65 6.35 4.20 -6.94
CA ILE A 65 6.65 2.81 -6.54
C ILE A 65 5.47 1.91 -6.82
N LEU A 66 4.27 2.34 -6.47
CA LEU A 66 3.04 1.58 -6.73
C LEU A 66 2.74 1.47 -8.23
N THR A 67 3.10 2.48 -9.01
CA THR A 67 3.01 2.41 -10.46
C THR A 67 3.96 1.35 -11.01
N ALA A 68 5.20 1.33 -10.53
CA ALA A 68 6.17 0.32 -10.92
C ALA A 68 5.73 -1.10 -10.52
N ALA A 69 5.05 -1.22 -9.39
CA ALA A 69 4.47 -2.48 -8.93
C ALA A 69 3.23 -2.89 -9.73
N GLY A 70 2.68 -2.01 -10.54
CA GLY A 70 1.50 -2.27 -11.36
C GLY A 70 0.17 -2.09 -10.61
N ALA A 71 0.18 -1.41 -9.47
CA ALA A 71 -1.01 -1.29 -8.62
C ALA A 71 -1.68 0.09 -8.69
N TRP A 72 -0.98 1.12 -9.15
CA TRP A 72 -1.45 2.49 -9.01
C TRP A 72 -2.77 2.76 -9.74
N ASP A 73 -2.93 2.29 -10.96
CA ASP A 73 -4.15 2.53 -11.73
C ASP A 73 -5.39 1.94 -11.05
N ALA A 74 -5.26 0.75 -10.49
CA ALA A 74 -6.35 0.10 -9.76
C ALA A 74 -6.69 0.85 -8.47
N ILE A 75 -5.67 1.38 -7.78
CA ILE A 75 -5.87 2.19 -6.57
C ILE A 75 -6.65 3.46 -6.91
N VAL A 76 -6.26 4.17 -7.96
CA VAL A 76 -6.93 5.40 -8.40
C VAL A 76 -8.36 5.11 -8.82
N ALA A 77 -8.58 4.01 -9.54
CA ALA A 77 -9.91 3.61 -9.97
C ALA A 77 -10.81 3.21 -8.80
N ALA A 78 -10.22 2.71 -7.71
CA ALA A 78 -10.98 2.32 -6.54
C ALA A 78 -11.44 3.53 -5.73
N ARG A 79 -10.52 4.19 -5.04
CA ARG A 79 -10.87 5.34 -4.22
C ARG A 79 -9.63 6.12 -3.81
N VAL A 80 -9.51 7.34 -4.28
CA VAL A 80 -8.45 8.26 -3.86
C VAL A 80 -9.03 9.65 -3.66
N SER A 81 -8.35 10.44 -2.84
CA SER A 81 -8.66 11.85 -2.68
C SER A 81 -7.35 12.62 -2.70
N PRO A 82 -7.09 13.43 -3.74
CA PRO A 82 -5.88 14.24 -3.79
C PRO A 82 -5.86 15.25 -2.65
N TYR A 83 -4.70 15.47 -2.06
CA TYR A 83 -4.51 16.53 -1.09
C TYR A 83 -3.38 17.44 -1.56
N GLU A 84 -3.52 18.72 -1.26
CA GLU A 84 -2.56 19.73 -1.67
C GLU A 84 -1.75 20.26 -0.50
N ARG A 85 -2.24 20.03 0.72
CA ARG A 85 -1.64 20.59 1.91
C ARG A 85 -1.64 19.58 3.02
N MET A 86 -0.52 19.44 3.71
CA MET A 86 -0.40 18.60 4.90
C MET A 86 -0.03 19.49 6.08
N ARG A 87 -0.77 19.34 7.17
CA ARG A 87 -0.53 20.09 8.38
C ARG A 87 -0.21 19.11 9.50
N VAL A 88 0.94 19.30 10.12
CA VAL A 88 1.41 18.44 11.20
C VAL A 88 1.63 19.30 12.44
N TRP A 89 1.11 18.84 13.58
CA TRP A 89 1.27 19.55 14.83
C TRP A 89 1.46 18.55 15.97
N HIS A 90 2.00 19.06 17.08
CA HIS A 90 2.08 18.30 18.30
C HIS A 90 0.72 18.39 19.03
N GLU A 91 0.36 17.37 19.81
CA GLU A 91 -0.94 17.33 20.49
C GLU A 91 -1.18 18.51 21.44
N SER A 92 -0.10 19.13 21.95
CA SER A 92 -0.19 20.30 22.81
C SER A 92 -0.36 21.60 22.03
N MET A 93 -0.43 21.55 20.69
CA MET A 93 -0.56 22.73 19.82
C MET A 93 -1.83 22.63 19.00
N SER A 94 -2.47 23.79 18.76
CA SER A 94 -3.62 23.82 17.88
C SER A 94 -3.20 23.70 16.42
N PRO A 95 -3.90 22.88 15.61
CA PRO A 95 -3.62 22.80 14.18
C PRO A 95 -3.95 24.09 13.42
N PHE A 96 -4.69 25.00 14.04
CA PHE A 96 -5.10 26.26 13.43
C PHE A 96 -4.34 27.47 13.98
N GLY A 97 -3.22 27.21 14.65
CA GLY A 97 -2.42 28.26 15.25
C GLY A 97 -2.71 28.41 16.76
N ASN A 98 -2.18 29.44 17.33
CA ASN A 98 -2.20 29.66 18.78
C ASN A 98 -3.41 30.45 19.26
N ASP A 99 -4.51 30.33 18.59
CA ASP A 99 -5.74 31.03 18.90
C ASP A 99 -6.56 30.20 19.86
N ALA A 100 -6.17 30.22 21.07
CA ALA A 100 -6.97 29.57 22.10
C ALA A 100 -8.23 30.39 22.39
#